data_c4b650ea4785fc59a0fc4d68f5d6d046
#
_entry.id   c4b650ea4785fc59a0fc4d68f5d6d046
#
_cell.length_a   1.000
_cell.length_b   1.000
_cell.length_c   1.000
_cell.angle_alpha   90.00
_cell.angle_beta   90.00
_cell.angle_gamma   90.00
#
_symmetry.space_group_name_H-M   'P 1'
#
loop_
_entity.id
_entity.type
_entity.pdbx_description
1 polymer ?
#
loop_
_entity_poly.entity_id
_entity_poly.type
_entity_poly.pdbx_seq_one_letter_code
_entity_poly.pdbx_strand_id
1 'polypeptide(L)'
;MLTTAASQDARSAVLLADIAVVLVAGLVLGRLARWLRQPVVIGEIVAGIVLGPSLLGRLPGNPTQVLFPADVRPLLSAVSQIGLVLFMFVVGWEFEKQLVRPHAGLAVKVSLLSVAVAFGMGIGLAALIHPAHATVAGREIPFGAFALFMGTALSVTAFPVLARILTDRKLMSTRVGSLALACAAVDDVLAWCLLAFVSALVKADGDHLALLRVGALSLCYVALMLFAVRPLLARLVRLPAALADRPALLTAVCAGVLLSAWVTSWIGLHAIFGAFLFGFVMPRQPDLARKLRTPVEQISRIFLPVFFIVTGLGVDLGALGTGGYLMLVSAVGAACAGKLIGTMIPARLSGLSWAEAWDLGVLMNTRGLTELVVLNAGVSMGVLDGTVFTVLVITALVTTAMAGPLLSARAVDPPAGRLSSPERSPAAGSRRT
;
A
#
# COMPACT_ATOMS: atom_id res chain seq x y z
N MET A 1 -6.73 19.74 38.89
CA MET A 1 -7.79 19.33 37.95
C MET A 1 -8.09 20.39 36.86
N LEU A 2 -8.20 21.68 37.17
CA LEU A 2 -8.47 22.73 36.16
C LEU A 2 -7.33 22.94 35.16
N THR A 3 -6.06 22.81 35.58
CA THR A 3 -4.90 22.89 34.67
C THR A 3 -4.74 21.71 33.72
N THR A 4 -5.17 20.52 34.11
CA THR A 4 -5.16 19.34 33.25
C THR A 4 -6.27 19.39 32.18
N ALA A 5 -7.45 19.89 32.51
CA ALA A 5 -8.55 20.09 31.56
C ALA A 5 -8.20 21.13 30.48
N ALA A 6 -7.66 22.30 30.90
CA ALA A 6 -7.22 23.32 29.94
C ALA A 6 -6.10 22.84 29.00
N SER A 7 -5.19 21.97 29.48
CA SER A 7 -4.17 21.36 28.63
C SER A 7 -4.75 20.32 27.63
N GLN A 8 -5.82 19.63 28.00
CA GLN A 8 -6.48 18.63 27.14
C GLN A 8 -7.30 19.31 26.05
N ASP A 9 -8.02 20.39 26.37
CA ASP A 9 -8.76 21.19 25.38
C ASP A 9 -7.80 21.83 24.36
N ALA A 10 -6.65 22.33 24.82
CA ALA A 10 -5.62 22.89 23.95
C ALA A 10 -5.05 21.83 22.98
N ARG A 11 -4.78 20.61 23.46
CA ARG A 11 -4.32 19.49 22.60
C ARG A 11 -5.36 19.10 21.55
N SER A 12 -6.62 19.05 21.94
CA SER A 12 -7.73 18.74 21.01
C SER A 12 -7.87 19.82 19.95
N ALA A 13 -7.73 21.09 20.30
CA ALA A 13 -7.76 22.21 19.36
C ALA A 13 -6.57 22.13 18.36
N VAL A 14 -5.35 21.86 18.85
CA VAL A 14 -4.18 21.67 17.99
C VAL A 14 -4.36 20.48 17.04
N LEU A 15 -4.86 19.34 17.53
CA LEU A 15 -5.14 18.17 16.68
C LEU A 15 -6.10 18.51 15.55
N LEU A 16 -7.17 19.25 15.81
CA LEU A 16 -8.11 19.68 14.78
C LEU A 16 -7.44 20.59 13.73
N ALA A 17 -6.59 21.52 14.18
CA ALA A 17 -5.81 22.38 13.30
C ALA A 17 -4.82 21.55 12.44
N ASP A 18 -4.12 20.59 13.05
CA ASP A 18 -3.19 19.69 12.38
C ASP A 18 -3.90 18.89 11.28
N ILE A 19 -5.07 18.30 11.57
CA ILE A 19 -5.86 17.57 10.58
C ILE A 19 -6.25 18.50 9.43
N ALA A 20 -6.69 19.72 9.73
CA ALA A 20 -7.07 20.69 8.69
C ALA A 20 -5.88 21.06 7.81
N VAL A 21 -4.72 21.35 8.38
CA VAL A 21 -3.47 21.66 7.64
C VAL A 21 -3.06 20.48 6.76
N VAL A 22 -3.09 19.27 7.32
CA VAL A 22 -2.77 18.03 6.60
C VAL A 22 -3.69 17.85 5.40
N LEU A 23 -5.01 17.99 5.57
CA LEU A 23 -5.98 17.83 4.48
C LEU A 23 -5.78 18.89 3.39
N VAL A 24 -5.52 20.15 3.76
CA VAL A 24 -5.26 21.23 2.78
C VAL A 24 -3.95 21.00 2.05
N ALA A 25 -2.87 20.65 2.75
CA ALA A 25 -1.58 20.37 2.14
C ALA A 25 -1.65 19.17 1.18
N GLY A 26 -2.32 18.09 1.58
CA GLY A 26 -2.58 16.92 0.73
C GLY A 26 -3.38 17.27 -0.52
N LEU A 27 -4.39 18.11 -0.38
CA LEU A 27 -5.19 18.59 -1.51
C LEU A 27 -4.35 19.40 -2.50
N VAL A 28 -3.54 20.33 -2.02
CA VAL A 28 -2.70 21.22 -2.84
C VAL A 28 -1.61 20.43 -3.55
N LEU A 29 -0.79 19.68 -2.80
CA LEU A 29 0.32 18.93 -3.38
C LEU A 29 -0.16 17.71 -4.16
N GLY A 30 -1.29 17.12 -3.80
CA GLY A 30 -1.92 16.08 -4.61
C GLY A 30 -2.44 16.61 -5.97
N ARG A 31 -2.93 17.85 -6.01
CA ARG A 31 -3.26 18.53 -7.30
C ARG A 31 -2.00 18.83 -8.11
N LEU A 32 -0.94 19.29 -7.46
CA LEU A 32 0.36 19.55 -8.12
C LEU A 32 0.94 18.26 -8.71
N ALA A 33 0.92 17.15 -7.95
CA ALA A 33 1.36 15.85 -8.46
C ALA A 33 0.58 15.43 -9.72
N ARG A 34 -0.75 15.57 -9.71
CA ARG A 34 -1.59 15.29 -10.89
C ARG A 34 -1.23 16.17 -12.09
N TRP A 35 -0.93 17.45 -11.87
CA TRP A 35 -0.48 18.34 -12.92
C TRP A 35 0.87 17.90 -13.50
N LEU A 36 1.76 17.36 -12.66
CA LEU A 36 3.03 16.75 -13.05
C LEU A 36 2.87 15.32 -13.61
N ARG A 37 1.63 14.86 -13.84
CA ARG A 37 1.29 13.48 -14.28
C ARG A 37 1.82 12.39 -13.35
N GLN A 38 1.90 12.70 -12.06
CA GLN A 38 2.30 11.77 -11.00
C GLN A 38 1.07 11.31 -10.19
N PRO A 39 1.12 10.12 -9.58
CA PRO A 39 0.10 9.68 -8.63
C PRO A 39 -0.10 10.67 -7.48
N VAL A 40 -1.36 10.86 -7.04
CA VAL A 40 -1.71 11.78 -5.95
C VAL A 40 -0.96 11.45 -4.65
N VAL A 41 -0.76 10.17 -4.37
CA VAL A 41 -0.03 9.66 -3.21
C VAL A 41 1.38 10.25 -3.11
N ILE A 42 2.09 10.43 -4.24
CA ILE A 42 3.41 11.08 -4.24
C ILE A 42 3.29 12.51 -3.71
N GLY A 43 2.28 13.26 -4.15
CA GLY A 43 2.04 14.61 -3.65
C GLY A 43 1.72 14.67 -2.16
N GLU A 44 0.95 13.70 -1.67
CA GLU A 44 0.59 13.61 -0.26
C GLU A 44 1.81 13.28 0.63
N ILE A 45 2.67 12.35 0.21
CA ILE A 45 3.91 12.04 0.95
C ILE A 45 4.86 13.23 0.91
N VAL A 46 5.01 13.87 -0.25
CA VAL A 46 5.83 15.08 -0.40
C VAL A 46 5.30 16.21 0.48
N ALA A 47 3.95 16.35 0.64
CA ALA A 47 3.37 17.28 1.60
C ALA A 47 3.87 17.04 3.02
N GLY A 48 3.89 15.77 3.45
CA GLY A 48 4.45 15.40 4.75
C GLY A 48 5.95 15.73 4.88
N ILE A 49 6.74 15.45 3.85
CA ILE A 49 8.18 15.77 3.83
C ILE A 49 8.41 17.29 3.93
N VAL A 50 7.60 18.08 3.22
CA VAL A 50 7.66 19.55 3.26
C VAL A 50 7.26 20.10 4.62
N LEU A 51 6.19 19.60 5.23
CA LEU A 51 5.71 19.99 6.55
C LEU A 51 6.57 19.42 7.68
N GLY A 52 7.40 18.43 7.40
CA GLY A 52 8.25 17.72 8.34
C GLY A 52 9.62 18.36 8.60
N PRO A 53 10.51 17.60 9.26
CA PRO A 53 11.85 18.05 9.61
C PRO A 53 12.72 18.34 8.40
N SER A 54 12.39 17.77 7.24
CA SER A 54 13.18 17.93 6.01
C SER A 54 13.18 19.35 5.45
N LEU A 55 12.08 20.10 5.56
CA LEU A 55 11.98 21.46 5.03
C LEU A 55 11.48 22.45 6.11
N LEU A 56 10.24 22.32 6.56
CA LEU A 56 9.62 23.27 7.50
C LEU A 56 10.36 23.29 8.87
N GLY A 57 10.81 22.11 9.34
CA GLY A 57 11.58 21.98 10.58
C GLY A 57 12.98 22.61 10.58
N ARG A 58 13.50 22.98 9.40
CA ARG A 58 14.80 23.68 9.24
C ARG A 58 14.69 25.19 9.25
N LEU A 59 13.46 25.72 9.17
CA LEU A 59 13.25 27.15 9.23
C LEU A 59 13.47 27.68 10.67
N PRO A 60 13.91 28.95 10.84
CA PRO A 60 14.06 29.55 12.15
C PRO A 60 12.77 29.43 12.98
N GLY A 61 12.92 29.05 14.25
CA GLY A 61 11.78 28.80 15.14
C GLY A 61 11.13 27.43 15.03
N ASN A 62 11.62 26.52 14.17
CA ASN A 62 11.14 25.15 13.98
C ASN A 62 9.59 25.06 13.87
N PRO A 63 8.98 25.65 12.83
CA PRO A 63 7.52 25.67 12.68
C PRO A 63 6.87 24.27 12.70
N THR A 64 7.61 23.21 12.33
CA THR A 64 7.12 21.84 12.42
C THR A 64 6.76 21.43 13.86
N GLN A 65 7.52 21.87 14.86
CA GLN A 65 7.20 21.58 16.26
C GLN A 65 6.02 22.40 16.78
N VAL A 66 5.80 23.58 16.20
CA VAL A 66 4.65 24.43 16.54
C VAL A 66 3.37 23.86 15.95
N LEU A 67 3.41 23.43 14.67
CA LEU A 67 2.26 22.84 13.97
C LEU A 67 1.97 21.40 14.42
N PHE A 68 2.99 20.59 14.65
CA PHE A 68 2.89 19.17 15.01
C PHE A 68 3.67 18.89 16.30
N PRO A 69 3.18 19.34 17.47
CA PRO A 69 3.83 19.11 18.74
C PRO A 69 4.00 17.61 19.04
N ALA A 70 5.07 17.24 19.74
CA ALA A 70 5.42 15.85 20.00
C ALA A 70 4.31 15.08 20.76
N ASP A 71 3.54 15.76 21.59
CA ASP A 71 2.42 15.19 22.37
C ASP A 71 1.12 15.04 21.56
N VAL A 72 0.98 15.73 20.41
CA VAL A 72 -0.18 15.62 19.50
C VAL A 72 0.07 14.61 18.38
N ARG A 73 1.32 14.39 17.95
CA ARG A 73 1.67 13.43 16.90
C ARG A 73 1.11 12.02 17.10
N PRO A 74 1.12 11.42 18.30
CA PRO A 74 0.51 10.10 18.53
C PRO A 74 -1.00 10.09 18.25
N LEU A 75 -1.71 11.18 18.55
CA LEU A 75 -3.13 11.31 18.27
C LEU A 75 -3.40 11.41 16.75
N LEU A 76 -2.58 12.19 16.05
CA LEU A 76 -2.64 12.30 14.60
C LEU A 76 -2.35 10.94 13.94
N SER A 77 -1.39 10.18 14.47
CA SER A 77 -1.09 8.81 14.02
C SER A 77 -2.27 7.86 14.26
N ALA A 78 -2.98 7.97 15.38
CA ALA A 78 -4.16 7.17 15.64
C ALA A 78 -5.29 7.46 14.64
N VAL A 79 -5.53 8.73 14.31
CA VAL A 79 -6.49 9.13 13.26
C VAL A 79 -6.08 8.56 11.90
N SER A 80 -4.80 8.62 11.55
CA SER A 80 -4.28 8.06 10.31
C SER A 80 -4.48 6.54 10.22
N GLN A 81 -4.31 5.82 11.34
CA GLN A 81 -4.53 4.38 11.41
C GLN A 81 -5.99 3.99 11.20
N ILE A 82 -6.96 4.78 11.70
CA ILE A 82 -8.38 4.55 11.43
C ILE A 82 -8.65 4.64 9.92
N GLY A 83 -8.14 5.67 9.26
CA GLY A 83 -8.26 5.81 7.81
C GLY A 83 -7.66 4.64 7.05
N LEU A 84 -6.47 4.20 7.45
CA LEU A 84 -5.78 3.06 6.88
C LEU A 84 -6.55 1.75 7.07
N VAL A 85 -7.06 1.49 8.27
CA VAL A 85 -7.86 0.29 8.59
C VAL A 85 -9.13 0.23 7.75
N LEU A 86 -9.87 1.33 7.62
CA LEU A 86 -11.05 1.41 6.77
C LEU A 86 -10.72 1.21 5.29
N PHE A 87 -9.60 1.77 4.84
CA PHE A 87 -9.12 1.55 3.47
C PHE A 87 -8.76 0.08 3.22
N MET A 88 -8.06 -0.56 4.15
CA MET A 88 -7.67 -1.97 4.03
C MET A 88 -8.88 -2.92 4.00
N PHE A 89 -9.96 -2.58 4.69
CA PHE A 89 -11.22 -3.27 4.54
C PHE A 89 -11.77 -3.18 3.10
N VAL A 90 -11.75 -2.00 2.50
CA VAL A 90 -12.19 -1.81 1.10
C VAL A 90 -11.33 -2.63 0.14
N VAL A 91 -10.00 -2.60 0.33
CA VAL A 91 -9.05 -3.40 -0.47
C VAL A 91 -9.34 -4.89 -0.34
N GLY A 92 -9.55 -5.39 0.88
CA GLY A 92 -9.92 -6.78 1.12
C GLY A 92 -11.23 -7.17 0.44
N TRP A 93 -12.23 -6.28 0.44
CA TRP A 93 -13.52 -6.55 -0.23
C TRP A 93 -13.41 -6.61 -1.75
N GLU A 94 -12.49 -5.86 -2.35
CA GLU A 94 -12.25 -5.89 -3.81
C GLU A 94 -11.41 -7.07 -4.28
N PHE A 95 -10.63 -7.65 -3.38
CA PHE A 95 -9.51 -8.53 -3.71
C PHE A 95 -9.89 -9.75 -4.58
N GLU A 96 -10.99 -10.46 -4.30
CA GLU A 96 -11.35 -11.70 -5.02
C GLU A 96 -11.73 -11.51 -6.50
N LYS A 97 -12.22 -10.32 -6.88
CA LYS A 97 -12.54 -10.01 -8.29
C LYS A 97 -11.30 -10.01 -9.19
N GLN A 98 -10.12 -9.90 -8.61
CA GLN A 98 -8.85 -9.74 -9.31
C GLN A 98 -8.14 -11.09 -9.54
N LEU A 99 -8.42 -12.10 -8.68
CA LEU A 99 -7.83 -13.44 -8.78
C LEU A 99 -8.45 -14.31 -9.92
N VAL A 100 -9.63 -13.96 -10.39
CA VAL A 100 -10.39 -14.73 -11.42
C VAL A 100 -10.09 -14.23 -12.84
N ARG A 101 -8.88 -13.75 -13.14
CA ARG A 101 -8.53 -13.27 -14.48
C ARG A 101 -7.88 -14.35 -15.36
N PRO A 102 -8.05 -14.27 -16.71
CA PRO A 102 -7.62 -15.33 -17.66
C PRO A 102 -6.14 -15.69 -17.63
N HIS A 103 -5.29 -14.88 -17.00
CA HIS A 103 -3.83 -15.06 -16.95
C HIS A 103 -3.29 -15.41 -15.56
N ALA A 104 -4.12 -15.91 -14.63
CA ALA A 104 -3.75 -16.13 -13.24
C ALA A 104 -2.49 -17.01 -13.06
N GLY A 105 -2.38 -18.11 -13.84
CA GLY A 105 -1.21 -18.99 -13.74
C GLY A 105 0.11 -18.32 -14.16
N LEU A 106 0.08 -17.49 -15.20
CA LEU A 106 1.25 -16.70 -15.62
C LEU A 106 1.58 -15.63 -14.60
N ALA A 107 0.55 -14.92 -14.11
CA ALA A 107 0.72 -13.88 -13.09
C ALA A 107 1.38 -14.45 -11.83
N VAL A 108 0.95 -15.60 -11.32
CA VAL A 108 1.55 -16.26 -10.16
C VAL A 108 3.02 -16.60 -10.40
N LYS A 109 3.37 -17.16 -11.56
CA LYS A 109 4.77 -17.49 -11.89
C LYS A 109 5.66 -16.24 -11.94
N VAL A 110 5.21 -15.20 -12.63
CA VAL A 110 5.95 -13.94 -12.76
C VAL A 110 6.08 -13.27 -11.40
N SER A 111 5.01 -13.19 -10.60
CA SER A 111 5.03 -12.61 -9.27
C SER A 111 5.96 -13.33 -8.31
N LEU A 112 5.89 -14.66 -8.22
CA LEU A 112 6.74 -15.43 -7.31
C LEU A 112 8.22 -15.20 -7.60
N LEU A 113 8.62 -15.22 -8.88
CA LEU A 113 10.01 -14.95 -9.27
C LEU A 113 10.39 -13.49 -9.05
N SER A 114 9.51 -12.56 -9.38
CA SER A 114 9.71 -11.12 -9.13
C SER A 114 9.92 -10.83 -7.64
N VAL A 115 9.06 -11.38 -6.79
CA VAL A 115 9.16 -11.26 -5.34
C VAL A 115 10.45 -11.92 -4.83
N ALA A 116 10.76 -13.14 -5.29
CA ALA A 116 11.95 -13.87 -4.82
C ALA A 116 13.26 -13.12 -5.15
N VAL A 117 13.39 -12.60 -6.38
CA VAL A 117 14.60 -11.85 -6.77
C VAL A 117 14.70 -10.53 -6.02
N ALA A 118 13.61 -9.76 -5.94
CA ALA A 118 13.59 -8.49 -5.21
C ALA A 118 13.81 -8.69 -3.70
N PHE A 119 13.27 -9.77 -3.11
CA PHE A 119 13.48 -10.16 -1.73
C PHE A 119 14.96 -10.51 -1.48
N GLY A 120 15.59 -11.28 -2.38
CA GLY A 120 17.01 -11.59 -2.31
C GLY A 120 17.89 -10.34 -2.40
N MET A 121 17.56 -9.39 -3.27
CA MET A 121 18.24 -8.08 -3.34
C MET A 121 18.08 -7.29 -2.04
N GLY A 122 16.90 -7.36 -1.40
CA GLY A 122 16.64 -6.75 -0.09
C GLY A 122 17.49 -7.37 1.02
N ILE A 123 17.64 -8.69 1.04
CA ILE A 123 18.56 -9.38 1.98
C ILE A 123 20.01 -8.97 1.72
N GLY A 124 20.42 -8.89 0.45
CA GLY A 124 21.77 -8.45 0.09
C GLY A 124 22.05 -7.02 0.56
N LEU A 125 21.09 -6.11 0.37
CA LEU A 125 21.21 -4.74 0.90
C LEU A 125 21.25 -4.74 2.43
N ALA A 126 20.40 -5.55 3.09
CA ALA A 126 20.40 -5.68 4.54
C ALA A 126 21.76 -6.12 5.09
N ALA A 127 22.43 -7.06 4.41
CA ALA A 127 23.77 -7.52 4.82
C ALA A 127 24.83 -6.40 4.76
N LEU A 128 24.67 -5.46 3.83
CA LEU A 128 25.58 -4.32 3.68
C LEU A 128 25.34 -3.24 4.75
N ILE A 129 24.08 -2.99 5.12
CA ILE A 129 23.74 -1.84 5.97
C ILE A 129 23.52 -2.21 7.43
N HIS A 130 23.18 -3.47 7.76
CA HIS A 130 22.89 -3.92 9.13
C HIS A 130 23.97 -3.57 10.15
N PRO A 131 25.28 -3.67 9.87
CA PRO A 131 26.31 -3.32 10.87
C PRO A 131 26.20 -1.89 11.40
N ALA A 132 25.70 -0.96 10.57
CA ALA A 132 25.49 0.45 10.96
C ALA A 132 24.11 0.72 11.54
N HIS A 133 23.14 -0.18 11.36
CA HIS A 133 21.73 -0.02 11.72
C HIS A 133 21.20 -1.19 12.59
N ALA A 134 22.11 -1.89 13.28
CA ALA A 134 21.76 -3.04 14.13
C ALA A 134 21.04 -2.65 15.42
N THR A 135 21.02 -1.36 15.81
CA THR A 135 20.43 -0.89 17.05
C THR A 135 19.38 0.16 16.80
N VAL A 136 18.15 -0.06 17.27
CA VAL A 136 17.04 0.89 17.21
C VAL A 136 16.53 1.16 18.62
N ALA A 137 16.50 2.41 19.03
CA ALA A 137 16.07 2.84 20.37
C ALA A 137 16.77 2.08 21.52
N GLY A 138 18.05 1.75 21.37
CA GLY A 138 18.84 1.01 22.37
C GLY A 138 18.64 -0.51 22.39
N ARG A 139 17.83 -1.06 21.49
CA ARG A 139 17.61 -2.50 21.34
C ARG A 139 18.36 -3.02 20.11
N GLU A 140 19.11 -4.09 20.26
CA GLU A 140 19.72 -4.81 19.13
C GLU A 140 18.66 -5.55 18.32
N ILE A 141 18.76 -5.42 16.99
CA ILE A 141 17.86 -6.09 16.05
C ILE A 141 18.61 -7.28 15.44
N PRO A 142 18.13 -8.52 15.61
CA PRO A 142 18.73 -9.66 14.98
C PRO A 142 18.79 -9.51 13.45
N PHE A 143 19.93 -9.83 12.84
CA PHE A 143 20.12 -9.75 11.39
C PHE A 143 19.01 -10.43 10.60
N GLY A 144 18.54 -11.62 11.08
CA GLY A 144 17.47 -12.36 10.41
C GLY A 144 16.16 -11.57 10.31
N ALA A 145 15.74 -10.91 11.39
CA ALA A 145 14.54 -10.08 11.43
C ALA A 145 14.68 -8.88 10.50
N PHE A 146 15.82 -8.17 10.56
CA PHE A 146 16.13 -7.03 9.71
C PHE A 146 16.19 -7.42 8.22
N ALA A 147 16.88 -8.51 7.88
CA ALA A 147 17.03 -8.99 6.51
C ALA A 147 15.69 -9.43 5.89
N LEU A 148 14.88 -10.18 6.64
CA LEU A 148 13.53 -10.57 6.20
C LEU A 148 12.63 -9.36 6.01
N PHE A 149 12.74 -8.35 6.89
CA PHE A 149 12.00 -7.11 6.76
C PHE A 149 12.42 -6.34 5.51
N MET A 150 13.72 -6.14 5.28
CA MET A 150 14.27 -5.47 4.10
C MET A 150 13.91 -6.20 2.81
N GLY A 151 13.97 -7.54 2.82
CA GLY A 151 13.52 -8.37 1.71
C GLY A 151 12.05 -8.14 1.40
N THR A 152 11.20 -8.14 2.44
CA THR A 152 9.76 -7.85 2.30
C THR A 152 9.54 -6.44 1.74
N ALA A 153 10.15 -5.41 2.32
CA ALA A 153 9.98 -4.02 1.89
C ALA A 153 10.37 -3.82 0.42
N LEU A 154 11.51 -4.39 -0.03
CA LEU A 154 11.95 -4.24 -1.42
C LEU A 154 11.18 -5.11 -2.41
N SER A 155 10.45 -6.13 -1.98
CA SER A 155 9.72 -7.05 -2.87
C SER A 155 8.31 -6.62 -3.22
N VAL A 156 7.72 -5.66 -2.50
CA VAL A 156 6.30 -5.26 -2.65
C VAL A 156 6.08 -4.45 -3.93
N THR A 157 4.95 -4.70 -4.61
CA THR A 157 4.37 -3.86 -5.68
C THR A 157 3.02 -3.35 -5.23
N ALA A 158 2.75 -2.05 -5.36
CA ALA A 158 1.50 -1.46 -4.85
C ALA A 158 0.38 -1.55 -5.90
N PHE A 159 -0.55 -2.50 -5.74
CA PHE A 159 -1.70 -2.66 -6.63
C PHE A 159 -2.53 -1.37 -6.84
N PRO A 160 -2.90 -0.59 -5.79
CA PRO A 160 -3.74 0.59 -6.01
C PRO A 160 -3.06 1.67 -6.84
N VAL A 161 -1.75 1.86 -6.66
CA VAL A 161 -0.96 2.85 -7.41
C VAL A 161 -0.80 2.39 -8.86
N LEU A 162 -0.51 1.11 -9.06
CA LEU A 162 -0.42 0.50 -10.39
C LEU A 162 -1.74 0.63 -11.15
N ALA A 163 -2.86 0.26 -10.54
CA ALA A 163 -4.19 0.38 -11.13
C ALA A 163 -4.49 1.83 -11.56
N ARG A 164 -4.07 2.80 -10.76
CA ARG A 164 -4.20 4.24 -11.08
C ARG A 164 -3.37 4.60 -12.29
N ILE A 165 -2.09 4.23 -12.34
CA ILE A 165 -1.20 4.50 -13.48
C ILE A 165 -1.78 3.89 -14.77
N LEU A 166 -2.26 2.65 -14.72
CA LEU A 166 -2.86 1.97 -15.87
C LEU A 166 -4.14 2.66 -16.35
N THR A 167 -4.96 3.17 -15.42
CA THR A 167 -6.18 3.93 -15.74
C THR A 167 -5.83 5.25 -16.42
N ASP A 168 -4.93 6.02 -15.82
CA ASP A 168 -4.52 7.34 -16.33
C ASP A 168 -3.83 7.23 -17.70
N ARG A 169 -3.16 6.10 -17.98
CA ARG A 169 -2.50 5.78 -19.24
C ARG A 169 -3.36 5.00 -20.24
N LYS A 170 -4.61 4.65 -19.91
CA LYS A 170 -5.52 3.85 -20.72
C LYS A 170 -4.96 2.45 -21.08
N LEU A 171 -4.13 1.89 -20.22
CA LEU A 171 -3.49 0.57 -20.40
C LEU A 171 -4.26 -0.58 -19.73
N MET A 172 -5.38 -0.32 -19.04
CA MET A 172 -6.16 -1.32 -18.30
C MET A 172 -6.66 -2.49 -19.17
N SER A 173 -6.98 -2.24 -20.43
CA SER A 173 -7.49 -3.22 -21.39
C SER A 173 -6.41 -3.91 -22.20
N THR A 174 -5.14 -3.51 -22.06
CA THR A 174 -4.01 -4.14 -22.77
C THR A 174 -3.62 -5.46 -22.12
N ARG A 175 -2.97 -6.34 -22.88
CA ARG A 175 -2.43 -7.62 -22.37
C ARG A 175 -1.45 -7.37 -21.21
N VAL A 176 -0.52 -6.44 -21.37
CA VAL A 176 0.47 -6.10 -20.33
C VAL A 176 -0.20 -5.49 -19.11
N GLY A 177 -1.15 -4.55 -19.27
CA GLY A 177 -1.86 -3.93 -18.17
C GLY A 177 -2.69 -4.91 -17.35
N SER A 178 -3.42 -5.82 -18.02
CA SER A 178 -4.19 -6.86 -17.33
C SER A 178 -3.30 -7.86 -16.59
N LEU A 179 -2.16 -8.23 -17.18
CA LEU A 179 -1.17 -9.10 -16.53
C LEU A 179 -0.50 -8.39 -15.35
N ALA A 180 -0.11 -7.13 -15.49
CA ALA A 180 0.47 -6.33 -14.41
C ALA A 180 -0.46 -6.24 -13.20
N LEU A 181 -1.76 -5.99 -13.42
CA LEU A 181 -2.75 -5.99 -12.34
C LEU A 181 -2.89 -7.34 -11.65
N ALA A 182 -2.88 -8.43 -12.42
CA ALA A 182 -2.94 -9.77 -11.85
C ALA A 182 -1.68 -10.08 -11.02
N CYS A 183 -0.50 -9.71 -11.52
CA CYS A 183 0.77 -9.83 -10.77
C CYS A 183 0.73 -9.01 -9.49
N ALA A 184 0.37 -7.73 -9.55
CA ALA A 184 0.32 -6.87 -8.37
C ALA A 184 -0.68 -7.37 -7.30
N ALA A 185 -1.80 -7.97 -7.73
CA ALA A 185 -2.72 -8.60 -6.79
C ALA A 185 -2.10 -9.80 -6.07
N VAL A 186 -1.29 -10.61 -6.76
CA VAL A 186 -0.53 -11.71 -6.14
C VAL A 186 0.55 -11.16 -5.23
N ASP A 187 1.28 -10.12 -5.67
CA ASP A 187 2.31 -9.46 -4.86
C ASP A 187 1.76 -8.90 -3.55
N ASP A 188 0.59 -8.26 -3.57
CA ASP A 188 -0.06 -7.75 -2.35
C ASP A 188 -0.36 -8.88 -1.35
N VAL A 189 -0.84 -10.05 -1.81
CA VAL A 189 -1.03 -11.22 -0.92
C VAL A 189 0.29 -11.68 -0.32
N LEU A 190 1.31 -11.84 -1.16
CA LEU A 190 2.63 -12.28 -0.72
C LEU A 190 3.22 -11.28 0.27
N ALA A 191 3.10 -9.97 0.01
CA ALA A 191 3.56 -8.90 0.90
C ALA A 191 2.89 -8.99 2.27
N TRP A 192 1.56 -9.20 2.31
CA TRP A 192 0.84 -9.35 3.57
C TRP A 192 1.24 -10.62 4.32
N CYS A 193 1.40 -11.74 3.64
CA CYS A 193 1.89 -12.98 4.26
C CYS A 193 3.30 -12.82 4.83
N LEU A 194 4.22 -12.19 4.06
CA LEU A 194 5.58 -11.93 4.51
C LEU A 194 5.61 -10.98 5.71
N LEU A 195 4.84 -9.87 5.66
CA LEU A 195 4.75 -8.95 6.79
C LEU A 195 4.17 -9.61 8.04
N ALA A 196 3.15 -10.46 7.89
CA ALA A 196 2.59 -11.22 9.01
C ALA A 196 3.64 -12.13 9.63
N PHE A 197 4.41 -12.85 8.79
CA PHE A 197 5.48 -13.73 9.23
C PHE A 197 6.59 -12.96 9.97
N VAL A 198 7.06 -11.84 9.39
CA VAL A 198 8.09 -11.00 10.03
C VAL A 198 7.58 -10.40 11.33
N SER A 199 6.31 -9.94 11.38
CA SER A 199 5.70 -9.41 12.61
C SER A 199 5.66 -10.47 13.72
N ALA A 200 5.31 -11.71 13.38
CA ALA A 200 5.31 -12.82 14.32
C ALA A 200 6.72 -13.13 14.82
N LEU A 201 7.71 -13.16 13.92
CA LEU A 201 9.10 -13.43 14.24
C LEU A 201 9.69 -12.37 15.19
N VAL A 202 9.47 -11.10 14.90
CA VAL A 202 9.96 -9.97 15.71
C VAL A 202 9.34 -9.99 17.11
N LYS A 203 8.03 -10.28 17.20
CA LYS A 203 7.34 -10.33 18.51
C LYS A 203 7.68 -11.54 19.33
N ALA A 204 8.03 -12.65 18.69
CA ALA A 204 8.47 -13.88 19.39
C ALA A 204 9.84 -13.70 20.06
N ASP A 205 10.65 -12.75 19.62
CA ASP A 205 11.97 -12.41 20.19
C ASP A 205 12.88 -13.64 20.45
N GLY A 206 12.87 -14.60 19.51
CA GLY A 206 13.59 -15.86 19.62
C GLY A 206 12.87 -16.98 20.42
N ASP A 207 11.72 -16.71 21.02
CA ASP A 207 10.91 -17.71 21.67
C ASP A 207 10.09 -18.51 20.64
N HIS A 208 10.50 -19.75 20.37
CA HIS A 208 9.80 -20.64 19.45
C HIS A 208 8.35 -20.94 19.87
N LEU A 209 8.08 -20.97 21.17
CA LEU A 209 6.74 -21.22 21.70
C LEU A 209 5.82 -20.02 21.46
N ALA A 210 6.33 -18.79 21.63
CA ALA A 210 5.61 -17.56 21.28
C ALA A 210 5.30 -17.51 19.78
N LEU A 211 6.25 -17.89 18.92
CA LEU A 211 6.04 -17.98 17.47
C LEU A 211 4.94 -18.98 17.10
N LEU A 212 4.99 -20.18 17.68
CA LEU A 212 3.96 -21.19 17.48
C LEU A 212 2.59 -20.72 17.97
N ARG A 213 2.53 -20.03 19.11
CA ARG A 213 1.29 -19.45 19.65
C ARG A 213 0.69 -18.41 18.71
N VAL A 214 1.50 -17.45 18.19
CA VAL A 214 1.04 -16.44 17.23
C VAL A 214 0.57 -17.12 15.95
N GLY A 215 1.30 -18.11 15.43
CA GLY A 215 0.93 -18.89 14.25
C GLY A 215 -0.41 -19.63 14.44
N ALA A 216 -0.56 -20.35 15.55
CA ALA A 216 -1.79 -21.09 15.86
C ALA A 216 -2.99 -20.15 16.03
N LEU A 217 -2.85 -19.04 16.78
CA LEU A 217 -3.91 -18.06 16.96
C LEU A 217 -4.29 -17.38 15.62
N SER A 218 -3.31 -17.10 14.76
CA SER A 218 -3.56 -16.54 13.43
C SER A 218 -4.34 -17.50 12.55
N LEU A 219 -3.98 -18.79 12.57
CA LEU A 219 -4.70 -19.84 11.83
C LEU A 219 -6.13 -20.01 12.36
N CYS A 220 -6.31 -20.06 13.68
CA CYS A 220 -7.62 -20.10 14.33
C CYS A 220 -8.47 -18.87 13.94
N TYR A 221 -7.86 -17.70 13.91
CA TYR A 221 -8.54 -16.48 13.52
C TYR A 221 -8.98 -16.50 12.04
N VAL A 222 -8.13 -16.95 11.12
CA VAL A 222 -8.48 -17.11 9.70
C VAL A 222 -9.62 -18.14 9.56
N ALA A 223 -9.54 -19.26 10.25
CA ALA A 223 -10.59 -20.29 10.28
C ALA A 223 -11.92 -19.71 10.81
N LEU A 224 -11.89 -18.96 11.92
CA LEU A 224 -13.06 -18.28 12.48
C LEU A 224 -13.70 -17.33 11.44
N MET A 225 -12.87 -16.54 10.76
CA MET A 225 -13.35 -15.60 9.73
C MET A 225 -13.99 -16.31 8.54
N LEU A 226 -13.39 -17.40 8.05
CA LEU A 226 -13.88 -18.12 6.88
C LEU A 226 -15.11 -18.99 7.21
N PHE A 227 -15.12 -19.68 8.36
CA PHE A 227 -16.13 -20.69 8.68
C PHE A 227 -17.25 -20.18 9.59
N ALA A 228 -17.04 -19.12 10.37
CA ALA A 228 -18.07 -18.55 11.24
C ALA A 228 -18.51 -17.15 10.77
N VAL A 229 -17.60 -16.20 10.62
CA VAL A 229 -17.94 -14.80 10.31
C VAL A 229 -18.50 -14.67 8.89
N ARG A 230 -17.87 -15.29 7.88
CA ARG A 230 -18.35 -15.26 6.49
C ARG A 230 -19.79 -15.77 6.33
N PRO A 231 -20.20 -16.94 6.84
CA PRO A 231 -21.60 -17.38 6.74
C PRO A 231 -22.54 -16.53 7.60
N LEU A 232 -22.09 -15.99 8.74
CA LEU A 232 -22.88 -15.07 9.54
C LEU A 232 -23.21 -13.79 8.77
N LEU A 233 -22.19 -13.17 8.17
CA LEU A 233 -22.36 -11.98 7.32
C LEU A 233 -23.26 -12.27 6.13
N ALA A 234 -23.12 -13.44 5.49
CA ALA A 234 -23.97 -13.86 4.37
C ALA A 234 -25.44 -14.01 4.80
N ARG A 235 -25.73 -14.45 6.04
CA ARG A 235 -27.08 -14.54 6.59
C ARG A 235 -27.64 -13.15 6.93
N LEU A 236 -26.84 -12.29 7.58
CA LEU A 236 -27.26 -10.92 7.95
C LEU A 236 -27.67 -10.11 6.72
N VAL A 237 -26.98 -10.28 5.61
CA VAL A 237 -27.26 -9.57 4.35
C VAL A 237 -28.53 -10.06 3.66
N ARG A 238 -28.98 -11.28 3.95
CA ARG A 238 -30.22 -11.86 3.40
C ARG A 238 -31.47 -11.46 4.19
N LEU A 239 -31.33 -10.76 5.32
CA LEU A 239 -32.48 -10.27 6.07
C LEU A 239 -33.30 -9.28 5.21
N PRO A 240 -34.65 -9.32 5.33
CA PRO A 240 -35.51 -8.40 4.59
C PRO A 240 -35.11 -6.94 4.80
N ALA A 241 -35.19 -6.14 3.74
CA ALA A 241 -34.81 -4.73 3.77
C ALA A 241 -35.55 -3.89 4.79
N ALA A 242 -36.71 -4.37 5.26
CA ALA A 242 -37.51 -3.75 6.33
C ALA A 242 -36.89 -3.87 7.73
N LEU A 243 -35.97 -4.87 7.94
CA LEU A 243 -35.27 -5.09 9.21
C LEU A 243 -33.84 -4.57 9.18
N ALA A 244 -33.31 -4.22 8.01
CA ALA A 244 -31.97 -3.73 7.83
C ALA A 244 -31.97 -2.19 7.80
N ASP A 245 -31.98 -1.56 8.97
CA ASP A 245 -31.71 -0.14 9.09
C ASP A 245 -30.32 0.16 8.53
N ARG A 246 -30.25 0.99 7.47
CA ARG A 246 -29.01 1.28 6.73
C ARG A 246 -27.90 1.85 7.62
N PRO A 247 -28.17 2.83 8.52
CA PRO A 247 -27.17 3.35 9.45
C PRO A 247 -26.64 2.28 10.41
N ALA A 248 -27.54 1.46 10.97
CA ALA A 248 -27.16 0.40 11.92
C ALA A 248 -26.24 -0.65 11.26
N LEU A 249 -26.51 -1.03 10.01
CA LEU A 249 -25.68 -2.00 9.27
C LEU A 249 -24.29 -1.43 8.96
N LEU A 250 -24.20 -0.16 8.55
CA LEU A 250 -22.92 0.52 8.33
C LEU A 250 -22.11 0.60 9.62
N THR A 251 -22.75 1.00 10.72
CA THR A 251 -22.12 1.06 12.04
C THR A 251 -21.62 -0.32 12.49
N ALA A 252 -22.42 -1.38 12.31
CA ALA A 252 -22.04 -2.74 12.65
C ALA A 252 -20.83 -3.23 11.81
N VAL A 253 -20.78 -2.90 10.52
CA VAL A 253 -19.63 -3.23 9.66
C VAL A 253 -18.39 -2.47 10.10
N CYS A 254 -18.48 -1.15 10.34
CA CYS A 254 -17.34 -0.38 10.84
C CYS A 254 -16.84 -0.90 12.19
N ALA A 255 -17.75 -1.22 13.13
CA ALA A 255 -17.39 -1.83 14.40
C ALA A 255 -16.73 -3.20 14.20
N GLY A 256 -17.26 -4.04 13.29
CA GLY A 256 -16.66 -5.33 12.93
C GLY A 256 -15.25 -5.19 12.35
N VAL A 257 -15.01 -4.22 11.49
CA VAL A 257 -13.67 -3.91 10.93
C VAL A 257 -12.70 -3.53 12.04
N LEU A 258 -13.09 -2.63 12.94
CA LEU A 258 -12.25 -2.17 14.05
C LEU A 258 -11.98 -3.30 15.05
N LEU A 259 -12.99 -4.10 15.38
CA LEU A 259 -12.84 -5.28 16.25
C LEU A 259 -11.91 -6.31 15.63
N SER A 260 -12.06 -6.58 14.35
CA SER A 260 -11.19 -7.47 13.58
C SER A 260 -9.73 -7.00 13.60
N ALA A 261 -9.50 -5.68 13.40
CA ALA A 261 -8.21 -5.05 13.49
C ALA A 261 -7.61 -5.15 14.91
N TRP A 262 -8.43 -4.97 15.94
CA TRP A 262 -8.03 -5.13 17.33
C TRP A 262 -7.62 -6.59 17.64
N VAL A 263 -8.42 -7.58 17.22
CA VAL A 263 -8.11 -9.01 17.44
C VAL A 263 -6.75 -9.39 16.85
N THR A 264 -6.47 -8.97 15.59
CA THR A 264 -5.17 -9.27 14.98
C THR A 264 -4.02 -8.58 15.69
N SER A 265 -4.20 -7.34 16.16
CA SER A 265 -3.20 -6.66 16.98
C SER A 265 -2.95 -7.39 18.31
N TRP A 266 -4.00 -7.90 18.94
CA TRP A 266 -3.90 -8.67 20.17
C TRP A 266 -3.19 -10.04 19.95
N ILE A 267 -3.45 -10.71 18.84
CA ILE A 267 -2.75 -11.96 18.44
C ILE A 267 -1.24 -11.72 18.28
N GLY A 268 -0.85 -10.51 17.86
CA GLY A 268 0.55 -10.18 17.59
C GLY A 268 0.81 -9.80 16.14
N LEU A 269 -0.22 -9.76 15.30
CA LEU A 269 -0.14 -9.24 13.94
C LEU A 269 -0.43 -7.73 13.90
N HIS A 270 -0.22 -7.10 12.76
CA HIS A 270 -0.61 -5.69 12.59
C HIS A 270 -2.13 -5.56 12.34
N ALA A 271 -2.75 -4.45 12.81
CA ALA A 271 -4.20 -4.18 12.70
C ALA A 271 -4.78 -4.32 11.29
N ILE A 272 -3.99 -3.97 10.28
CA ILE A 272 -4.39 -4.00 8.87
C ILE A 272 -4.82 -5.38 8.37
N PHE A 273 -4.25 -6.46 8.93
CA PHE A 273 -4.61 -7.84 8.55
C PHE A 273 -6.04 -8.15 8.91
N GLY A 274 -6.47 -7.73 10.10
CA GLY A 274 -7.85 -7.91 10.55
C GLY A 274 -8.84 -7.19 9.65
N ALA A 275 -8.57 -5.93 9.34
CA ALA A 275 -9.39 -5.14 8.44
C ALA A 275 -9.47 -5.74 7.03
N PHE A 276 -8.33 -6.13 6.46
CA PHE A 276 -8.25 -6.78 5.15
C PHE A 276 -9.04 -8.09 5.12
N LEU A 277 -8.84 -8.97 6.10
CA LEU A 277 -9.50 -10.27 6.16
C LEU A 277 -11.01 -10.11 6.38
N PHE A 278 -11.44 -9.13 7.17
CA PHE A 278 -12.87 -8.82 7.34
C PHE A 278 -13.49 -8.36 6.01
N GLY A 279 -12.79 -7.52 5.25
CA GLY A 279 -13.20 -7.14 3.90
C GLY A 279 -13.26 -8.33 2.94
N PHE A 280 -12.28 -9.22 2.99
CA PHE A 280 -12.19 -10.41 2.15
C PHE A 280 -13.38 -11.36 2.34
N VAL A 281 -13.86 -11.53 3.57
CA VAL A 281 -15.00 -12.40 3.89
C VAL A 281 -16.37 -11.74 3.68
N MET A 282 -16.42 -10.42 3.36
CA MET A 282 -17.67 -9.70 3.13
C MET A 282 -18.45 -10.24 1.91
N PRO A 283 -19.78 -10.40 2.01
CA PRO A 283 -20.63 -10.78 0.89
C PRO A 283 -20.60 -9.75 -0.24
N ARG A 284 -20.54 -10.22 -1.49
CA ARG A 284 -20.35 -9.39 -2.69
C ARG A 284 -21.62 -9.14 -3.49
N GLN A 285 -22.69 -8.76 -2.80
CA GLN A 285 -23.94 -8.38 -3.47
C GLN A 285 -23.85 -6.94 -3.98
N PRO A 286 -24.31 -6.61 -5.21
CA PRO A 286 -24.20 -5.26 -5.79
C PRO A 286 -24.87 -4.17 -4.92
N ASP A 287 -26.04 -4.47 -4.35
CA ASP A 287 -26.77 -3.54 -3.50
C ASP A 287 -26.06 -3.29 -2.18
N LEU A 288 -25.45 -4.32 -1.61
CA LEU A 288 -24.64 -4.21 -0.39
C LEU A 288 -23.38 -3.38 -0.63
N ALA A 289 -22.71 -3.62 -1.75
CA ALA A 289 -21.53 -2.84 -2.13
C ALA A 289 -21.84 -1.35 -2.20
N ARG A 290 -22.97 -0.98 -2.79
CA ARG A 290 -23.43 0.40 -2.89
C ARG A 290 -23.79 1.00 -1.53
N LYS A 291 -24.41 0.21 -0.63
CA LYS A 291 -24.90 0.68 0.67
C LYS A 291 -23.81 0.77 1.74
N LEU A 292 -22.81 -0.07 1.70
CA LEU A 292 -21.79 -0.19 2.74
C LEU A 292 -20.39 0.20 2.25
N ARG A 293 -19.96 -0.35 1.12
CA ARG A 293 -18.62 -0.09 0.61
C ARG A 293 -18.40 1.38 0.24
N THR A 294 -19.34 1.97 -0.51
CA THR A 294 -19.19 3.36 -0.97
C THR A 294 -19.07 4.35 0.19
N PRO A 295 -19.90 4.33 1.24
CA PRO A 295 -19.70 5.19 2.42
C PRO A 295 -18.36 4.97 3.12
N VAL A 296 -17.94 3.72 3.34
CA VAL A 296 -16.64 3.44 3.97
C VAL A 296 -15.48 3.94 3.10
N GLU A 297 -15.57 3.75 1.78
CA GLU A 297 -14.59 4.28 0.83
C GLU A 297 -14.52 5.81 0.85
N GLN A 298 -15.64 6.50 0.98
CA GLN A 298 -15.69 7.96 1.10
C GLN A 298 -15.01 8.43 2.39
N ILE A 299 -15.27 7.77 3.52
CA ILE A 299 -14.62 8.08 4.80
C ILE A 299 -13.12 7.82 4.69
N SER A 300 -12.71 6.66 4.15
CA SER A 300 -11.30 6.33 4.01
C SER A 300 -10.54 7.30 3.09
N ARG A 301 -11.18 7.81 2.03
CA ARG A 301 -10.60 8.82 1.13
C ARG A 301 -10.29 10.15 1.83
N ILE A 302 -11.00 10.50 2.91
CA ILE A 302 -10.72 11.71 3.69
C ILE A 302 -9.53 11.47 4.63
N PHE A 303 -9.45 10.29 5.26
CA PHE A 303 -8.42 10.00 6.27
C PHE A 303 -7.13 9.39 5.71
N LEU A 304 -7.17 8.79 4.52
CA LEU A 304 -6.00 8.18 3.89
C LEU A 304 -4.88 9.20 3.58
N PRO A 305 -5.15 10.44 3.11
CA PRO A 305 -4.13 11.48 2.99
C PRO A 305 -3.43 11.78 4.31
N VAL A 306 -4.13 11.69 5.45
CA VAL A 306 -3.51 11.87 6.77
C VAL A 306 -2.41 10.83 6.99
N PHE A 307 -2.66 9.57 6.63
CA PHE A 307 -1.66 8.51 6.73
C PHE A 307 -0.42 8.80 5.87
N PHE A 308 -0.60 9.23 4.62
CA PHE A 308 0.53 9.53 3.75
C PHE A 308 1.35 10.72 4.23
N ILE A 309 0.70 11.76 4.71
CA ILE A 309 1.38 12.96 5.22
C ILE A 309 2.08 12.65 6.53
N VAL A 310 1.45 11.92 7.46
CA VAL A 310 2.10 11.47 8.71
C VAL A 310 3.33 10.61 8.41
N THR A 311 3.25 9.72 7.41
CA THR A 311 4.41 8.96 6.93
C THR A 311 5.51 9.89 6.42
N GLY A 312 5.16 10.90 5.62
CA GLY A 312 6.09 11.92 5.13
C GLY A 312 6.70 12.79 6.23
N LEU A 313 5.94 13.11 7.29
CA LEU A 313 6.44 13.82 8.49
C LEU A 313 7.56 13.06 9.21
N GLY A 314 7.60 11.73 9.07
CA GLY A 314 8.67 10.89 9.61
C GLY A 314 9.96 10.90 8.80
N VAL A 315 9.97 11.50 7.60
CA VAL A 315 11.12 11.55 6.69
C VAL A 315 12.04 12.72 7.05
N ASP A 316 13.29 12.45 7.37
CA ASP A 316 14.31 13.48 7.60
C ASP A 316 15.48 13.34 6.62
N LEU A 317 15.39 14.07 5.51
CA LEU A 317 16.46 14.13 4.50
C LEU A 317 17.74 14.77 5.03
N GLY A 318 17.64 15.58 6.07
CA GLY A 318 18.77 16.26 6.65
C GLY A 318 19.63 15.39 7.54
N ALA A 319 19.06 14.33 8.07
CA ALA A 319 19.77 13.37 8.91
C ALA A 319 20.57 12.35 8.10
N LEU A 320 20.41 12.30 6.76
CA LEU A 320 20.97 11.23 5.93
C LEU A 320 22.50 11.23 5.87
N GLY A 321 23.21 12.32 5.97
CA GLY A 321 24.67 12.33 5.80
C GLY A 321 25.14 11.62 4.50
N THR A 322 26.46 11.54 4.29
CA THR A 322 27.03 10.91 3.08
C THR A 322 26.72 9.41 3.01
N GLY A 323 26.77 8.69 4.13
CA GLY A 323 26.45 7.26 4.19
C GLY A 323 24.97 6.97 3.85
N GLY A 324 24.04 7.82 4.31
CA GLY A 324 22.63 7.70 4.00
C GLY A 324 22.31 7.93 2.52
N TYR A 325 23.00 8.85 1.85
CA TYR A 325 22.84 9.03 0.40
C TYR A 325 23.39 7.83 -0.39
N LEU A 326 24.50 7.26 0.02
CA LEU A 326 25.03 6.03 -0.61
C LEU A 326 24.05 4.86 -0.43
N MET A 327 23.48 4.72 0.78
CA MET A 327 22.44 3.74 1.06
C MET A 327 21.20 3.97 0.20
N LEU A 328 20.76 5.22 0.00
CA LEU A 328 19.65 5.56 -0.87
C LEU A 328 19.88 5.12 -2.32
N VAL A 329 21.04 5.44 -2.89
CA VAL A 329 21.39 5.02 -4.25
C VAL A 329 21.41 3.49 -4.35
N SER A 330 21.99 2.81 -3.36
CA SER A 330 22.03 1.33 -3.31
C SER A 330 20.63 0.74 -3.18
N ALA A 331 19.74 1.33 -2.36
CA ALA A 331 18.37 0.87 -2.18
C ALA A 331 17.54 1.06 -3.46
N VAL A 332 17.64 2.22 -4.12
CA VAL A 332 16.97 2.46 -5.41
C VAL A 332 17.51 1.49 -6.47
N GLY A 333 18.82 1.29 -6.55
CA GLY A 333 19.44 0.34 -7.46
C GLY A 333 18.97 -1.10 -7.23
N ALA A 334 18.99 -1.56 -5.97
CA ALA A 334 18.52 -2.90 -5.59
C ALA A 334 17.03 -3.09 -5.88
N ALA A 335 16.20 -2.08 -5.56
CA ALA A 335 14.78 -2.11 -5.84
C ALA A 335 14.47 -2.22 -7.33
N CYS A 336 15.08 -1.35 -8.15
CA CYS A 336 14.92 -1.37 -9.61
C CYS A 336 15.45 -2.67 -10.21
N ALA A 337 16.68 -3.07 -9.89
CA ALA A 337 17.27 -4.29 -10.42
C ALA A 337 16.46 -5.53 -10.02
N GLY A 338 16.08 -5.65 -8.76
CA GLY A 338 15.28 -6.77 -8.25
C GLY A 338 13.95 -6.93 -8.97
N LYS A 339 13.20 -5.83 -9.12
CA LYS A 339 11.89 -5.85 -9.79
C LYS A 339 12.00 -6.00 -11.29
N LEU A 340 12.88 -5.28 -11.95
CA LEU A 340 13.06 -5.38 -13.41
C LEU A 340 13.54 -6.78 -13.81
N ILE A 341 14.63 -7.26 -13.21
CA ILE A 341 15.20 -8.58 -13.53
C ILE A 341 14.20 -9.69 -13.16
N GLY A 342 13.66 -9.63 -11.94
CA GLY A 342 12.73 -10.64 -11.43
C GLY A 342 11.40 -10.70 -12.17
N THR A 343 11.00 -9.63 -12.89
CA THR A 343 9.78 -9.59 -13.70
C THR A 343 10.05 -9.88 -15.18
N MET A 344 11.07 -9.23 -15.76
CA MET A 344 11.35 -9.31 -17.20
C MET A 344 11.78 -10.71 -17.63
N ILE A 345 12.64 -11.38 -16.86
CA ILE A 345 13.15 -12.72 -17.20
C ILE A 345 11.97 -13.74 -17.26
N PRO A 346 11.17 -13.93 -16.20
CA PRO A 346 10.07 -14.89 -16.26
C PRO A 346 8.97 -14.49 -17.26
N ALA A 347 8.74 -13.19 -17.47
CA ALA A 347 7.81 -12.72 -18.48
C ALA A 347 8.31 -13.11 -19.90
N ARG A 348 9.58 -12.91 -20.19
CA ARG A 348 10.21 -13.27 -21.46
C ARG A 348 10.19 -14.78 -21.70
N LEU A 349 10.55 -15.57 -20.68
CA LEU A 349 10.51 -17.05 -20.76
C LEU A 349 9.07 -17.59 -20.94
N SER A 350 8.07 -16.79 -20.58
CA SER A 350 6.65 -17.13 -20.77
C SER A 350 6.07 -16.63 -22.09
N GLY A 351 6.90 -16.18 -23.04
CA GLY A 351 6.50 -15.86 -24.41
C GLY A 351 6.09 -14.39 -24.63
N LEU A 352 6.34 -13.47 -23.68
CA LEU A 352 6.17 -12.04 -23.93
C LEU A 352 7.35 -11.53 -24.79
N SER A 353 7.10 -10.51 -25.60
CA SER A 353 8.18 -9.78 -26.29
C SER A 353 9.06 -9.02 -25.29
N TRP A 354 10.29 -8.63 -25.68
CA TRP A 354 11.15 -7.81 -24.82
C TRP A 354 10.51 -6.47 -24.46
N ALA A 355 9.73 -5.90 -25.38
CA ALA A 355 8.97 -4.68 -25.13
C ALA A 355 7.91 -4.86 -24.05
N GLU A 356 7.08 -5.90 -24.16
CA GLU A 356 6.05 -6.24 -23.17
C GLU A 356 6.67 -6.59 -21.80
N ALA A 357 7.79 -7.34 -21.80
CA ALA A 357 8.50 -7.70 -20.58
C ALA A 357 9.08 -6.48 -19.87
N TRP A 358 9.62 -5.50 -20.61
CA TRP A 358 10.09 -4.23 -20.08
C TRP A 358 8.94 -3.43 -19.46
N ASP A 359 7.85 -3.23 -20.21
CA ASP A 359 6.69 -2.48 -19.74
C ASP A 359 6.10 -3.12 -18.47
N LEU A 360 6.02 -4.46 -18.45
CA LEU A 360 5.60 -5.20 -17.26
C LEU A 360 6.56 -4.97 -16.10
N GLY A 361 7.89 -5.02 -16.33
CA GLY A 361 8.91 -4.78 -15.31
C GLY A 361 8.81 -3.38 -14.72
N VAL A 362 8.65 -2.36 -15.56
CA VAL A 362 8.47 -0.96 -15.14
C VAL A 362 7.19 -0.79 -14.31
N LEU A 363 6.09 -1.41 -14.74
CA LEU A 363 4.82 -1.38 -14.02
C LEU A 363 4.93 -2.08 -12.65
N MET A 364 5.61 -3.23 -12.60
CA MET A 364 5.82 -3.98 -11.36
C MET A 364 6.82 -3.30 -10.40
N ASN A 365 7.60 -2.34 -10.86
CA ASN A 365 8.49 -1.53 -10.01
C ASN A 365 7.75 -0.35 -9.33
N THR A 366 6.45 -0.20 -9.54
CA THR A 366 5.66 0.84 -8.87
C THR A 366 5.38 0.48 -7.42
N ARG A 367 5.62 1.42 -6.55
CA ARG A 367 5.49 1.30 -5.10
C ARG A 367 4.47 2.30 -4.56
N GLY A 368 4.06 2.16 -3.33
CA GLY A 368 3.11 3.10 -2.75
C GLY A 368 2.50 2.62 -1.44
N LEU A 369 1.16 2.59 -1.35
CA LEU A 369 0.47 2.37 -0.09
C LEU A 369 0.94 1.11 0.64
N THR A 370 0.97 -0.04 -0.01
CA THR A 370 1.33 -1.32 0.61
C THR A 370 2.73 -1.26 1.21
N GLU A 371 3.70 -0.69 0.47
CA GLU A 371 5.06 -0.52 0.97
C GLU A 371 5.12 0.43 2.16
N LEU A 372 4.47 1.60 2.08
CA LEU A 372 4.46 2.56 3.18
C LEU A 372 3.83 1.98 4.45
N VAL A 373 2.81 1.14 4.31
CA VAL A 373 2.23 0.40 5.43
C VAL A 373 3.24 -0.57 6.03
N VAL A 374 3.97 -1.31 5.18
CA VAL A 374 5.06 -2.19 5.62
C VAL A 374 6.13 -1.37 6.36
N LEU A 375 6.56 -0.23 5.83
CA LEU A 375 7.59 0.62 6.45
C LEU A 375 7.15 1.18 7.80
N ASN A 376 5.92 1.69 7.89
CA ASN A 376 5.37 2.16 9.18
C ASN A 376 5.23 1.03 10.20
N ALA A 377 4.85 -0.17 9.77
CA ALA A 377 4.86 -1.35 10.62
C ALA A 377 6.28 -1.67 11.13
N GLY A 378 7.30 -1.56 10.27
CA GLY A 378 8.70 -1.76 10.64
C GLY A 378 9.20 -0.78 11.71
N VAL A 379 8.81 0.50 11.58
CA VAL A 379 9.11 1.51 12.61
C VAL A 379 8.38 1.19 13.92
N SER A 380 7.09 0.86 13.85
CA SER A 380 6.28 0.54 15.05
C SER A 380 6.76 -0.72 15.78
N MET A 381 7.34 -1.68 15.06
CA MET A 381 7.95 -2.89 15.63
C MET A 381 9.39 -2.66 16.11
N GLY A 382 9.97 -1.47 15.88
CA GLY A 382 11.36 -1.17 16.23
C GLY A 382 12.39 -1.93 15.38
N VAL A 383 12.05 -2.34 14.16
CA VAL A 383 12.95 -3.00 13.21
C VAL A 383 13.70 -1.99 12.34
N LEU A 384 13.08 -0.83 12.10
CA LEU A 384 13.66 0.25 11.29
C LEU A 384 13.98 1.46 12.15
N ASP A 385 15.17 2.01 11.97
CA ASP A 385 15.50 3.36 12.44
C ASP A 385 15.00 4.44 11.45
N GLY A 386 15.07 5.71 11.88
CA GLY A 386 14.61 6.84 11.05
C GLY A 386 15.38 7.02 9.75
N THR A 387 16.66 6.62 9.69
CA THR A 387 17.50 6.73 8.50
C THR A 387 17.10 5.70 7.45
N VAL A 388 16.97 4.43 7.84
CA VAL A 388 16.52 3.35 6.94
C VAL A 388 15.09 3.62 6.47
N PHE A 389 14.20 4.05 7.37
CA PHE A 389 12.84 4.46 7.02
C PHE A 389 12.84 5.56 5.96
N THR A 390 13.59 6.64 6.17
CA THR A 390 13.73 7.75 5.22
C THR A 390 14.20 7.27 3.85
N VAL A 391 15.25 6.44 3.80
CA VAL A 391 15.79 5.88 2.56
C VAL A 391 14.74 5.06 1.82
N LEU A 392 14.02 4.18 2.51
CA LEU A 392 13.03 3.32 1.87
C LEU A 392 11.80 4.10 1.39
N VAL A 393 11.33 5.12 2.14
CA VAL A 393 10.24 6.01 1.67
C VAL A 393 10.65 6.77 0.41
N ILE A 394 11.87 7.33 0.37
CA ILE A 394 12.37 8.01 -0.84
C ILE A 394 12.57 7.02 -2.00
N THR A 395 13.03 5.80 -1.72
CA THR A 395 13.12 4.73 -2.73
C THR A 395 11.76 4.45 -3.34
N ALA A 396 10.70 4.33 -2.53
CA ALA A 396 9.34 4.14 -3.00
C ALA A 396 8.85 5.29 -3.89
N LEU A 397 9.12 6.54 -3.50
CA LEU A 397 8.76 7.72 -4.27
C LEU A 397 9.49 7.75 -5.62
N VAL A 398 10.81 7.53 -5.63
CA VAL A 398 11.64 7.58 -6.83
C VAL A 398 11.22 6.48 -7.82
N THR A 399 11.13 5.24 -7.38
CA THR A 399 10.76 4.10 -8.24
C THR A 399 9.36 4.27 -8.85
N THR A 400 8.42 4.82 -8.09
CA THR A 400 7.06 5.09 -8.58
C THR A 400 7.04 6.27 -9.55
N ALA A 401 7.77 7.34 -9.26
CA ALA A 401 7.86 8.50 -10.14
C ALA A 401 8.51 8.16 -11.49
N MET A 402 9.45 7.22 -11.51
CA MET A 402 10.12 6.75 -12.72
C MET A 402 9.19 5.99 -13.68
N ALA A 403 8.13 5.34 -13.19
CA ALA A 403 7.24 4.53 -14.03
C ALA A 403 6.61 5.35 -15.17
N GLY A 404 6.18 6.56 -14.89
CA GLY A 404 5.60 7.46 -15.89
C GLY A 404 6.53 7.76 -17.09
N PRO A 405 7.70 8.34 -16.87
CA PRO A 405 8.69 8.62 -17.92
C PRO A 405 9.16 7.37 -18.68
N LEU A 406 9.44 6.26 -17.98
CA LEU A 406 9.96 5.03 -18.59
C LEU A 406 8.95 4.36 -19.55
N LEU A 407 7.66 4.41 -19.22
CA LEU A 407 6.59 3.94 -20.11
C LEU A 407 6.37 4.87 -21.30
N SER A 408 6.56 6.20 -21.13
CA SER A 408 6.37 7.19 -22.19
C SER A 408 7.51 7.23 -23.19
N ALA A 409 8.72 6.84 -22.77
CA ALA A 409 9.90 6.79 -23.63
C ALA A 409 9.78 5.72 -24.74
N ARG A 410 8.85 4.78 -24.57
CA ARG A 410 8.40 3.88 -25.65
C ARG A 410 6.97 4.29 -26.03
N ALA A 411 6.82 4.90 -27.19
CA ALA A 411 5.51 5.03 -27.80
C ALA A 411 4.91 3.62 -27.91
N VAL A 412 3.88 3.36 -27.11
CA VAL A 412 3.11 2.12 -27.27
C VAL A 412 2.43 2.22 -28.61
N ASP A 413 2.92 1.50 -29.63
CA ASP A 413 2.24 1.39 -30.91
C ASP A 413 0.79 0.98 -30.63
N PRO A 414 -0.20 1.72 -31.18
CA PRO A 414 -1.59 1.33 -31.06
C PRO A 414 -1.71 -0.10 -31.63
N PRO A 415 -2.56 -0.96 -31.08
CA PRO A 415 -2.68 -2.33 -31.54
C PRO A 415 -2.94 -2.34 -33.05
N ALA A 416 -1.97 -2.84 -33.80
CA ALA A 416 -2.12 -3.15 -35.22
C ALA A 416 -3.22 -4.23 -35.32
N GLY A 417 -4.46 -3.80 -35.65
CA GLY A 417 -5.56 -4.75 -35.72
C GLY A 417 -6.96 -4.14 -35.71
N ARG A 418 -7.15 -2.93 -36.23
CA ARG A 418 -8.41 -2.63 -36.91
C ARG A 418 -8.19 -2.88 -38.37
N LEU A 419 -8.38 -4.13 -38.76
CA LEU A 419 -8.66 -4.45 -40.14
C LEU A 419 -9.85 -3.59 -40.55
N SER A 420 -9.56 -2.62 -41.42
CA SER A 420 -10.55 -1.91 -42.19
C SER A 420 -11.47 -2.94 -42.82
N SER A 421 -12.69 -3.06 -42.32
CA SER A 421 -13.75 -3.70 -43.03
C SER A 421 -13.87 -2.97 -44.40
N PRO A 422 -13.76 -3.64 -45.52
CA PRO A 422 -14.02 -2.97 -46.78
C PRO A 422 -15.47 -2.50 -46.77
N GLU A 423 -15.68 -1.19 -46.90
CA GLU A 423 -16.96 -0.61 -47.21
C GLU A 423 -17.57 -1.38 -48.37
N ARG A 424 -18.62 -2.14 -48.09
CA ARG A 424 -19.51 -2.63 -49.15
C ARG A 424 -20.22 -1.40 -49.73
N SER A 425 -19.68 -0.95 -50.86
CA SER A 425 -20.37 -0.04 -51.78
C SER A 425 -21.78 -0.58 -52.04
N PRO A 426 -22.86 0.20 -51.88
CA PRO A 426 -24.17 -0.20 -52.31
C PRO A 426 -24.17 -0.14 -53.85
N ALA A 427 -24.23 -1.33 -54.47
CA ALA A 427 -24.45 -1.46 -55.89
C ALA A 427 -25.75 -0.73 -56.28
N ALA A 428 -25.58 0.22 -57.17
CA ALA A 428 -26.66 0.85 -57.90
C ALA A 428 -27.29 -0.12 -58.88
N GLY A 429 -28.57 -0.03 -59.01
CA GLY A 429 -29.28 -0.37 -60.22
C GLY A 429 -30.12 -1.64 -60.16
N SER A 430 -31.40 -1.55 -60.30
CA SER A 430 -32.03 -1.50 -61.59
C SER A 430 -33.55 -1.31 -61.47
N ARG A 431 -34.03 -0.36 -62.24
CA ARG A 431 -35.43 -0.18 -62.65
C ARG A 431 -35.97 -1.43 -63.38
N ARG A 432 -37.26 -1.59 -63.27
CA ARG A 432 -38.30 -2.19 -64.11
C ARG A 432 -39.13 -3.16 -63.29
N THR A 433 -40.40 -3.09 -63.25
CA THR A 433 -41.57 -2.52 -63.93
C THR A 433 -42.68 -2.37 -62.90
#